data_6c984797f6a2bab3f6638e280e8bced6
#
_entry.id   6c984797f6a2bab3f6638e280e8bced6
#
_cell.length_a   1.000
_cell.length_b   1.000
_cell.length_c   1.000
_cell.angle_alpha   90.00
_cell.angle_beta   90.00
_cell.angle_gamma   90.00
#
_symmetry.space_group_name_H-M   'P 1'
#
loop_
_entity.id
_entity.type
_entity.pdbx_description
1 polymer ?
#
loop_
_entity_poly.entity_id
_entity_poly.type
_entity_poly.pdbx_seq_one_letter_code
_entity_poly.pdbx_strand_id
1 'polypeptide(L)'
;YNIINLTGDSSLNELSQNLFRVDYVTNLYQPLMELADIVVTRGGANTIFELLAMAKLHVIVPLGREASRGDQIENAAYFVKKGYAEELQESDLTLDSLEEKLSHLLSHKEDYQAKMKASKELKSLADFYQLLKKDLS
;
A
#
# COMPACT_ATOMS: atom_id res chain seq x y z
N TYR A 1 12.22 -3.61 13.22
CA TYR A 1 11.69 -2.78 12.14
C TYR A 1 11.69 -1.31 12.52
N ASN A 2 11.96 -0.44 11.56
CA ASN A 2 11.77 1.01 11.68
C ASN A 2 10.39 1.34 11.12
N ILE A 3 9.60 2.11 11.87
CA ILE A 3 8.20 2.37 11.51
C ILE A 3 8.00 3.87 11.28
N ILE A 4 7.41 4.21 10.14
CA ILE A 4 6.92 5.55 9.85
C ILE A 4 5.40 5.47 9.80
N ASN A 5 4.73 6.24 10.65
CA ASN A 5 3.27 6.23 10.74
C ASN A 5 2.70 7.60 10.35
N LEU A 6 1.92 7.62 9.27
CA LEU A 6 1.22 8.82 8.80
C LEU A 6 -0.15 8.88 9.47
N THR A 7 -0.28 9.76 10.45
CA THR A 7 -1.47 9.79 11.32
C THR A 7 -2.58 10.72 10.83
N GLY A 8 -2.23 11.73 10.04
CA GLY A 8 -3.17 12.79 9.67
C GLY A 8 -3.46 13.77 10.80
N ASP A 9 -2.78 13.67 11.92
CA ASP A 9 -2.99 14.51 13.11
C ASP A 9 -1.65 14.93 13.70
N SER A 10 -1.33 16.23 13.60
CA SER A 10 -0.05 16.76 14.06
C SER A 10 0.15 16.65 15.57
N SER A 11 -0.93 16.53 16.36
CA SER A 11 -0.83 16.35 17.81
C SER A 11 -0.23 14.99 18.19
N LEU A 12 -0.22 14.04 17.25
CA LEU A 12 0.36 12.71 17.45
C LEU A 12 1.80 12.60 16.97
N ASN A 13 2.39 13.69 16.48
CA ASN A 13 3.77 13.66 16.00
C ASN A 13 4.73 13.19 17.10
N GLU A 14 5.57 12.23 16.75
CA GLU A 14 6.50 11.61 17.68
C GLU A 14 7.74 11.13 16.93
N LEU A 15 8.90 11.28 17.56
CA LEU A 15 10.14 10.71 17.08
C LEU A 15 10.77 9.91 18.20
N SER A 16 10.89 8.61 18.02
CA SER A 16 11.60 7.73 18.94
C SER A 16 12.54 6.82 18.13
N GLN A 17 13.26 5.93 18.80
CA GLN A 17 14.34 5.16 18.18
C GLN A 17 13.90 4.40 16.89
N ASN A 18 12.72 3.80 16.91
CA ASN A 18 12.22 3.00 15.78
C ASN A 18 10.85 3.44 15.28
N LEU A 19 10.33 4.57 15.75
CA LEU A 19 9.00 5.04 15.41
C LEU A 19 9.04 6.53 15.09
N PHE A 20 8.56 6.89 13.92
CA PHE A 20 8.39 8.26 13.47
C PHE A 20 6.93 8.45 13.09
N ARG A 21 6.20 9.24 13.88
CA ARG A 21 4.81 9.59 13.60
C ARG A 21 4.74 11.01 13.10
N VAL A 22 4.16 11.18 11.92
CA VAL A 22 3.99 12.52 11.32
C VAL A 22 2.55 12.64 10.83
N ASP A 23 2.07 13.88 10.78
CA ASP A 23 0.82 14.15 10.10
C ASP A 23 1.01 13.94 8.59
N TYR A 24 -0.10 13.84 7.87
CA TYR A 24 -0.06 13.63 6.43
C TYR A 24 0.41 14.92 5.75
N VAL A 25 1.67 14.93 5.30
CA VAL A 25 2.27 16.09 4.63
C VAL A 25 2.48 15.76 3.17
N THR A 26 1.80 16.47 2.28
CA THR A 26 1.77 16.19 0.85
C THR A 26 3.16 16.14 0.20
N ASN A 27 4.06 17.03 0.60
CA ASN A 27 5.40 17.11 0.02
C ASN A 27 6.34 16.01 0.51
N LEU A 28 6.02 15.33 1.63
CA LEU A 28 6.83 14.22 2.17
C LEU A 28 6.26 12.84 1.84
N TYR A 29 5.00 12.79 1.38
CA TYR A 29 4.31 11.52 1.14
C TYR A 29 5.05 10.65 0.12
N GLN A 30 5.36 11.18 -1.04
CA GLN A 30 6.03 10.41 -2.09
C GLN A 30 7.42 9.93 -1.68
N PRO A 31 8.31 10.80 -1.12
CA PRO A 31 9.60 10.33 -0.63
C PRO A 31 9.51 9.26 0.45
N LEU A 32 8.54 9.36 1.36
CA LEU A 32 8.35 8.35 2.41
C LEU A 32 7.88 7.02 1.83
N MET A 33 6.99 7.07 0.84
CA MET A 33 6.53 5.86 0.16
C MET A 33 7.66 5.17 -0.59
N GLU A 34 8.54 5.93 -1.23
CA GLU A 34 9.70 5.39 -1.93
C GLU A 34 10.71 4.77 -0.97
N LEU A 35 10.90 5.38 0.19
CA LEU A 35 11.84 4.91 1.21
C LEU A 35 11.38 3.62 1.89
N ALA A 36 10.09 3.41 2.03
CA ALA A 36 9.54 2.27 2.74
C ALA A 36 9.85 0.94 2.02
N ASP A 37 10.22 -0.07 2.78
CA ASP A 37 10.38 -1.43 2.25
C ASP A 37 9.03 -2.12 2.09
N ILE A 38 8.13 -1.92 3.04
CA ILE A 38 6.78 -2.45 3.03
C ILE A 38 5.83 -1.37 3.54
N VAL A 39 4.66 -1.27 2.95
CA VAL A 39 3.62 -0.34 3.37
C VAL A 39 2.44 -1.12 3.92
N VAL A 40 1.89 -0.66 5.04
CA VAL A 40 0.64 -1.19 5.60
C VAL A 40 -0.44 -0.12 5.34
N THR A 41 -1.52 -0.51 4.70
CA THR A 41 -2.54 0.43 4.23
C THR A 41 -3.95 -0.14 4.45
N ARG A 42 -4.94 0.75 4.46
CA ARG A 42 -6.35 0.36 4.54
C ARG A 42 -6.93 -0.11 3.20
N GLY A 43 -6.26 0.12 2.09
CA GLY A 43 -6.71 -0.37 0.78
C GLY A 43 -7.56 0.59 -0.01
N GLY A 44 -7.44 1.88 0.23
CA GLY A 44 -8.04 2.88 -0.64
C GLY A 44 -7.49 2.78 -2.05
N ALA A 45 -8.34 2.92 -3.08
CA ALA A 45 -7.98 2.65 -4.46
C ALA A 45 -6.76 3.45 -4.92
N ASN A 46 -6.70 4.74 -4.62
CA ASN A 46 -5.59 5.58 -5.05
C ASN A 46 -4.26 5.09 -4.49
N THR A 47 -4.25 4.75 -3.20
CA THR A 47 -3.02 4.30 -2.54
C THR A 47 -2.54 2.97 -3.08
N ILE A 48 -3.43 1.97 -3.22
CA ILE A 48 -3.00 0.64 -3.68
C ILE A 48 -2.56 0.65 -5.15
N PHE A 49 -3.17 1.49 -5.99
CA PHE A 49 -2.71 1.62 -7.37
C PHE A 49 -1.37 2.35 -7.47
N GLU A 50 -1.09 3.31 -6.58
CA GLU A 50 0.24 3.92 -6.46
C GLU A 50 1.28 2.88 -6.05
N LEU A 51 0.96 2.04 -5.06
CA LEU A 51 1.85 0.97 -4.61
C LEU A 51 2.10 -0.06 -5.71
N LEU A 52 1.08 -0.37 -6.49
CA LEU A 52 1.21 -1.26 -7.64
C LEU A 52 2.17 -0.65 -8.67
N ALA A 53 2.02 0.63 -8.98
CA ALA A 53 2.88 1.33 -9.94
C ALA A 53 4.34 1.36 -9.49
N MET A 54 4.59 1.43 -8.19
CA MET A 54 5.94 1.42 -7.60
C MET A 54 6.48 0.00 -7.41
N ALA A 55 5.68 -1.02 -7.66
CA ALA A 55 5.99 -2.42 -7.32
C ALA A 55 6.40 -2.55 -5.85
N LYS A 56 5.68 -1.84 -4.97
CA LYS A 56 5.98 -1.77 -3.55
C LYS A 56 5.25 -2.88 -2.80
N LEU A 57 5.98 -3.64 -1.99
CA LEU A 57 5.38 -4.65 -1.12
C LEU A 57 4.41 -4.00 -0.16
N HIS A 58 3.24 -4.57 0.02
CA HIS A 58 2.27 -4.00 0.96
C HIS A 58 1.33 -5.04 1.56
N VAL A 59 0.85 -4.72 2.76
CA VAL A 59 -0.19 -5.46 3.48
C VAL A 59 -1.42 -4.56 3.53
N ILE A 60 -2.56 -5.09 3.14
CA ILE A 60 -3.82 -4.35 3.19
C ILE A 60 -4.62 -4.82 4.40
N VAL A 61 -4.96 -3.87 5.28
CA VAL A 61 -5.83 -4.10 6.44
C VAL A 61 -7.11 -3.31 6.18
N PRO A 62 -8.10 -3.90 5.48
CA PRO A 62 -9.26 -3.12 5.03
C PRO A 62 -10.15 -2.72 6.19
N LEU A 63 -10.78 -1.55 6.07
CA LEU A 63 -11.84 -1.13 6.96
C LEU A 63 -13.07 -2.02 6.73
N GLY A 64 -13.84 -2.26 7.80
CA GLY A 64 -15.06 -3.02 7.71
C GLY A 64 -16.10 -2.38 6.79
N ARG A 65 -17.09 -3.15 6.37
CA ARG A 65 -18.12 -2.71 5.41
C ARG A 65 -18.84 -1.43 5.85
N GLU A 66 -19.08 -1.28 7.15
CA GLU A 66 -19.77 -0.12 7.71
C GLU A 66 -18.96 1.17 7.50
N ALA A 67 -17.63 1.09 7.56
CA ALA A 67 -16.75 2.25 7.45
C ALA A 67 -16.39 2.60 5.99
N SER A 68 -16.35 1.62 5.09
CA SER A 68 -15.86 1.80 3.73
C SER A 68 -16.83 1.32 2.64
N ARG A 69 -18.04 0.95 2.98
CA ARG A 69 -19.04 0.36 2.07
C ARG A 69 -18.55 -0.91 1.36
N GLY A 70 -17.51 -1.55 1.90
CA GLY A 70 -16.97 -2.77 1.35
C GLY A 70 -15.93 -2.58 0.23
N ASP A 71 -15.71 -1.36 -0.24
CA ASP A 71 -14.77 -1.10 -1.33
C ASP A 71 -13.35 -1.54 -1.00
N GLN A 72 -12.89 -1.25 0.23
CA GLN A 72 -11.54 -1.64 0.66
C GLN A 72 -11.41 -3.16 0.77
N ILE A 73 -12.45 -3.85 1.20
CA ILE A 73 -12.48 -5.32 1.30
C ILE A 73 -12.37 -5.93 -0.10
N GLU A 74 -13.11 -5.41 -1.06
CA GLU A 74 -13.08 -5.88 -2.44
C GLU A 74 -11.73 -5.61 -3.11
N ASN A 75 -11.15 -4.44 -2.89
CA ASN A 75 -9.84 -4.08 -3.39
C ASN A 75 -8.75 -5.01 -2.84
N ALA A 76 -8.80 -5.29 -1.53
CA ALA A 76 -7.85 -6.19 -0.89
C ALA A 76 -7.95 -7.60 -1.48
N ALA A 77 -9.15 -8.13 -1.61
CA ALA A 77 -9.37 -9.46 -2.16
C ALA A 77 -8.85 -9.57 -3.60
N TYR A 78 -9.07 -8.55 -4.41
CA TYR A 78 -8.59 -8.51 -5.78
C TYR A 78 -7.05 -8.53 -5.84
N PHE A 79 -6.40 -7.68 -5.05
CA PHE A 79 -4.94 -7.59 -5.03
C PHE A 79 -4.29 -8.87 -4.53
N VAL A 80 -4.88 -9.50 -3.52
CA VAL A 80 -4.38 -10.79 -3.01
C VAL A 80 -4.52 -11.89 -4.06
N LYS A 81 -5.66 -11.94 -4.73
CA LYS A 81 -5.92 -12.93 -5.79
C LYS A 81 -4.92 -12.79 -6.94
N LYS A 82 -4.53 -11.57 -7.28
CA LYS A 82 -3.56 -11.31 -8.34
C LYS A 82 -2.10 -11.54 -7.89
N GLY A 83 -1.87 -11.69 -6.59
CA GLY A 83 -0.53 -11.87 -6.05
C GLY A 83 0.26 -10.57 -5.89
N TYR A 84 -0.44 -9.44 -5.77
CA TYR A 84 0.20 -8.13 -5.62
C TYR A 84 0.46 -7.77 -4.17
N ALA A 85 -0.32 -8.29 -3.24
CA ALA A 85 -0.29 -7.90 -1.83
C ALA A 85 -0.75 -9.03 -0.92
N GLU A 86 -0.53 -8.83 0.37
CA GLU A 86 -1.10 -9.66 1.42
C GLU A 86 -2.22 -8.89 2.11
N GLU A 87 -3.14 -9.63 2.73
CA GLU A 87 -4.29 -9.07 3.44
C GLU A 87 -4.29 -9.56 4.89
N LEU A 88 -4.72 -8.69 5.79
CA LEU A 88 -4.91 -9.04 7.19
C LEU A 88 -6.18 -8.35 7.67
N GLN A 89 -7.11 -9.12 8.25
CA GLN A 89 -8.34 -8.54 8.79
C GLN A 89 -8.05 -7.76 10.07
N GLU A 90 -8.76 -6.66 10.27
CA GLU A 90 -8.56 -5.83 11.46
C GLU A 90 -8.79 -6.62 12.75
N SER A 91 -9.77 -7.52 12.76
CA SER A 91 -10.05 -8.39 13.91
C SER A 91 -8.93 -9.38 14.22
N ASP A 92 -8.11 -9.71 13.22
CA ASP A 92 -6.99 -10.65 13.36
C ASP A 92 -5.65 -9.94 13.54
N LEU A 93 -5.67 -8.61 13.58
CA LEU A 93 -4.44 -7.80 13.64
C LEU A 93 -3.81 -7.88 15.03
N THR A 94 -2.67 -8.55 15.08
CA THR A 94 -1.81 -8.62 16.25
C THR A 94 -0.38 -8.33 15.81
N LEU A 95 0.51 -8.11 16.74
CA LEU A 95 1.92 -7.94 16.41
C LEU A 95 2.47 -9.17 15.70
N ASP A 96 2.12 -10.37 16.18
CA ASP A 96 2.59 -11.63 15.59
C ASP A 96 2.02 -11.85 14.19
N SER A 97 0.73 -11.60 13.98
CA SER A 97 0.11 -11.81 12.67
C SER A 97 0.65 -10.82 11.63
N LEU A 98 0.89 -9.58 12.03
CA LEU A 98 1.49 -8.57 11.15
C LEU A 98 2.93 -8.96 10.79
N GLU A 99 3.72 -9.36 11.78
CA GLU A 99 5.11 -9.78 11.56
C GLU A 99 5.19 -10.98 10.61
N GLU A 100 4.29 -11.93 10.74
CA GLU A 100 4.21 -13.08 9.83
C GLU A 100 3.99 -12.63 8.38
N LYS A 101 3.06 -11.69 8.14
CA LYS A 101 2.80 -11.16 6.81
C LYS A 101 3.99 -10.39 6.25
N LEU A 102 4.62 -9.56 7.08
CA LEU A 102 5.81 -8.81 6.68
C LEU A 102 6.97 -9.74 6.30
N SER A 103 7.20 -10.78 7.10
CA SER A 103 8.24 -11.77 6.83
C SER A 103 7.97 -12.55 5.54
N HIS A 104 6.72 -12.91 5.31
CA HIS A 104 6.31 -13.60 4.09
C HIS A 104 6.58 -12.76 2.84
N LEU A 105 6.20 -11.49 2.88
CA LEU A 105 6.44 -10.55 1.78
C LEU A 105 7.94 -10.39 1.49
N LEU A 106 8.74 -10.22 2.53
CA LEU A 106 10.20 -10.07 2.37
C LEU A 106 10.83 -11.32 1.79
N SER A 107 10.38 -12.50 2.23
CA SER A 107 10.90 -13.79 1.73
C SER A 107 10.53 -14.03 0.27
N HIS A 108 9.43 -13.45 -0.21
CA HIS A 108 8.92 -13.64 -1.57
C HIS A 108 8.91 -12.33 -2.36
N LYS A 109 9.76 -11.39 -1.99
CA LYS A 109 9.82 -10.05 -2.56
C LYS A 109 9.85 -10.04 -4.08
N GLU A 110 10.70 -10.84 -4.67
CA GLU A 110 10.88 -10.87 -6.13
C GLU A 110 9.62 -11.35 -6.85
N ASP A 111 8.91 -12.33 -6.28
CA ASP A 111 7.67 -12.85 -6.86
C ASP A 111 6.57 -11.80 -6.86
N TYR A 112 6.37 -11.10 -5.74
CA TYR A 112 5.39 -10.04 -5.65
C TYR A 112 5.70 -8.89 -6.60
N GLN A 113 6.95 -8.46 -6.63
CA GLN A 113 7.38 -7.37 -7.49
C GLN A 113 7.25 -7.72 -8.97
N ALA A 114 7.58 -8.95 -9.35
CA ALA A 114 7.44 -9.40 -10.73
C ALA A 114 5.97 -9.38 -11.18
N LYS A 115 5.07 -9.85 -10.33
CA LYS A 115 3.64 -9.85 -10.63
C LYS A 115 3.08 -8.44 -10.76
N MET A 116 3.50 -7.54 -9.87
CA MET A 116 3.09 -6.14 -9.95
C MET A 116 3.57 -5.46 -11.23
N LYS A 117 4.83 -5.67 -11.60
CA LYS A 117 5.42 -5.09 -12.80
C LYS A 117 4.77 -5.62 -14.08
N ALA A 118 4.31 -6.87 -14.06
CA ALA A 118 3.64 -7.51 -15.19
C ALA A 118 2.12 -7.29 -15.20
N SER A 119 1.59 -6.47 -14.31
CA SER A 119 0.15 -6.30 -14.13
C SER A 119 -0.51 -5.64 -15.34
N LYS A 120 -1.69 -6.13 -15.70
CA LYS A 120 -2.50 -5.56 -16.79
C LYS A 120 -3.01 -4.17 -16.43
N GLU A 121 -3.26 -3.92 -15.16
CA GLU A 121 -3.74 -2.66 -14.64
C GLU A 121 -2.75 -1.54 -14.93
N LEU A 122 -1.46 -1.79 -14.71
CA LEU A 122 -0.42 -0.81 -15.03
C LEU A 122 -0.28 -0.57 -16.52
N LYS A 123 -0.38 -1.63 -17.32
CA LYS A 123 -0.33 -1.53 -18.77
C LYS A 123 -1.47 -0.67 -19.29
N SER A 124 -2.69 -0.93 -18.81
CA SER A 124 -3.86 -0.15 -19.19
C SER A 124 -3.74 1.32 -18.80
N LEU A 125 -3.18 1.59 -17.62
CA LEU A 125 -2.97 2.95 -17.15
C LEU A 125 -1.93 3.68 -18.02
N ALA A 126 -0.84 3.00 -18.36
CA ALA A 126 0.19 3.55 -19.24
C ALA A 126 -0.37 3.87 -20.61
N ASP A 127 -1.18 2.98 -21.18
CA ASP A 127 -1.86 3.20 -22.47
C ASP A 127 -2.78 4.41 -22.40
N PHE A 128 -3.52 4.55 -21.30
CA PHE A 128 -4.40 5.70 -21.08
C PHE A 128 -3.62 7.01 -21.02
N TYR A 129 -2.49 7.04 -20.33
CA TYR A 129 -1.63 8.22 -20.28
C TYR A 129 -1.06 8.59 -21.66
N GLN A 130 -0.69 7.61 -22.46
CA GLN A 130 -0.20 7.86 -23.81
C GLN A 130 -1.29 8.48 -24.70
N LEU A 131 -2.52 8.03 -24.57
CA LEU A 131 -3.66 8.60 -25.29
C LEU A 131 -3.91 10.04 -24.86
N LEU A 132 -3.85 10.35 -23.57
CA LEU A 132 -3.99 11.71 -23.06
C LEU A 132 -2.90 12.63 -23.61
N LYS A 133 -1.67 12.17 -23.67
CA LYS A 133 -0.56 12.96 -24.22
C LYS A 133 -0.77 13.29 -25.69
N LYS A 134 -1.31 12.35 -26.46
CA LYS A 134 -1.63 12.58 -27.88
C LYS A 134 -2.68 13.67 -28.04
N ASP A 135 -3.72 13.65 -27.21
CA ASP A 135 -4.81 14.61 -27.31
C ASP A 135 -4.39 16.02 -26.84
N LEU A 136 -3.40 16.11 -25.97
CA LEU A 136 -2.90 17.39 -25.44
C LEU A 136 -1.75 17.99 -26.26
N SER A 137 -1.21 17.23 -27.17
CA SER A 137 -0.15 17.69 -28.06
C SER A 137 -0.73 18.01 -29.43
#